data_dbf8015179b545fc520e668f92703c52
#
_entry.id   dbf8015179b545fc520e668f92703c52
#
_cell.length_a   1.000
_cell.length_b   1.000
_cell.length_c   1.000
_cell.angle_alpha   90.00
_cell.angle_beta   90.00
_cell.angle_gamma   90.00
#
_symmetry.space_group_name_H-M   'P 1'
#
loop_
_entity.id
_entity.type
_entity.pdbx_description
1 polymer ?
#
loop_
_entity_poly.entity_id
_entity_poly.type
_entity_poly.pdbx_seq_one_letter_code
_entity_poly.pdbx_strand_id
1 'polypeptide(L)'
;PATAIRVLLAAVLPCAGFYLPGVAPIEYEKGHKVDLKVNKLTSTKTQLPYEYYSLPFCQPDNVENVAENLGEVLRGDRIMNSHYELKMRVEETCKILCRKELSAAEMKEFSVRIEQDYRVHWVMDNLPSATKYVDETVPSKPVTIYDLGFPLGFKGSADIPGTKEGVGYLNNHLLITIKYHTDESFEGARIVGFEIEPSSIKHSYSGAWKNGDTQLATCGGSAPSTPLALDKPGEVVFTYDVKWEYSEVKWASRWDTYLLIGDEQIHWFSIVNSLMIVLFL
;
A
#
# COMPACT_ATOMS: atom_id res chain seq x y z
N PRO A 1 31.14 -6.09 51.81
CA PRO A 1 30.01 -6.55 50.99
C PRO A 1 29.13 -5.39 50.51
N ALA A 2 28.97 -4.31 51.33
CA ALA A 2 28.10 -3.17 50.99
C ALA A 2 28.62 -2.32 49.83
N THR A 3 29.92 -2.27 49.62
CA THR A 3 30.56 -1.50 48.51
C THR A 3 30.38 -2.18 47.15
N ALA A 4 30.39 -3.52 47.11
CA ALA A 4 30.17 -4.29 45.88
C ALA A 4 28.73 -4.17 45.36
N ILE A 5 27.75 -4.10 46.28
CA ILE A 5 26.32 -3.91 45.91
C ILE A 5 26.06 -2.49 45.35
N ARG A 6 26.77 -1.47 45.88
CA ARG A 6 26.64 -0.08 45.33
C ARG A 6 27.24 0.07 43.93
N VAL A 7 28.28 -0.66 43.60
CA VAL A 7 28.88 -0.66 42.25
C VAL A 7 27.97 -1.40 41.24
N LEU A 8 27.29 -2.47 41.67
CA LEU A 8 26.33 -3.18 40.83
C LEU A 8 25.04 -2.34 40.55
N LEU A 9 24.56 -1.54 41.51
CA LEU A 9 23.40 -0.66 41.30
C LEU A 9 23.72 0.55 40.43
N ALA A 10 24.97 1.02 40.37
CA ALA A 10 25.37 2.11 39.50
C ALA A 10 25.55 1.69 38.02
N ALA A 11 25.57 0.38 37.72
CA ALA A 11 25.69 -0.14 36.37
C ALA A 11 24.34 -0.32 35.64
N VAL A 12 23.22 -0.05 36.30
CA VAL A 12 21.92 0.06 35.64
C VAL A 12 21.78 1.46 35.05
N LEU A 13 22.57 1.75 34.02
CA LEU A 13 22.33 2.88 33.15
C LEU A 13 20.93 2.65 32.53
N PRO A 14 20.06 3.67 32.51
CA PRO A 14 18.82 3.58 31.72
C PRO A 14 19.25 3.26 30.28
N CYS A 15 18.84 2.11 29.79
CA CYS A 15 19.02 1.72 28.41
C CYS A 15 18.15 2.70 27.60
N ALA A 16 18.71 3.85 27.21
CA ALA A 16 18.08 4.70 26.25
C ALA A 16 17.91 3.86 24.98
N GLY A 17 16.67 3.54 24.62
CA GLY A 17 16.37 2.76 23.43
C GLY A 17 17.07 3.40 22.24
N PHE A 18 18.01 2.69 21.65
CA PHE A 18 18.68 3.12 20.43
C PHE A 18 17.83 2.64 19.25
N TYR A 19 17.25 3.56 18.53
CA TYR A 19 16.62 3.26 17.25
C TYR A 19 17.64 3.43 16.13
N LEU A 20 17.65 2.47 15.21
CA LEU A 20 18.40 2.63 13.97
C LEU A 20 17.83 3.83 13.18
N PRO A 21 18.68 4.65 12.53
CA PRO A 21 18.19 5.71 11.67
C PRO A 21 17.16 5.17 10.65
N GLY A 22 16.03 5.87 10.50
CA GLY A 22 14.93 5.46 9.62
C GLY A 22 13.89 4.51 10.26
N VAL A 23 14.09 4.06 11.53
CA VAL A 23 13.15 3.17 12.24
C VAL A 23 12.56 3.82 13.50
N ALA A 24 12.93 5.06 13.79
CA ALA A 24 12.34 5.80 14.90
C ALA A 24 10.89 6.21 14.57
N PRO A 25 9.97 6.23 15.57
CA PRO A 25 8.62 6.73 15.34
C PRO A 25 8.64 8.20 14.93
N ILE A 26 7.86 8.51 13.89
CA ILE A 26 7.64 9.89 13.44
C ILE A 26 6.32 10.36 14.04
N GLU A 27 6.33 11.54 14.64
CA GLU A 27 5.16 12.19 15.21
C GLU A 27 4.65 13.27 14.25
N TYR A 28 3.40 13.12 13.84
CA TYR A 28 2.78 14.00 12.86
C TYR A 28 1.74 14.89 13.54
N GLU A 29 1.85 16.19 13.37
CA GLU A 29 0.80 17.12 13.70
C GLU A 29 -0.31 17.12 12.62
N LYS A 30 -1.50 17.57 12.98
CA LYS A 30 -2.60 17.69 12.00
C LYS A 30 -2.21 18.62 10.85
N GLY A 31 -2.37 18.15 9.62
CA GLY A 31 -2.05 18.90 8.40
C GLY A 31 -0.60 18.78 7.94
N HIS A 32 0.30 18.16 8.72
CA HIS A 32 1.65 17.86 8.25
C HIS A 32 1.62 16.95 7.01
N LYS A 33 2.53 17.20 6.09
CA LYS A 33 2.70 16.35 4.90
C LYS A 33 3.15 14.96 5.31
N VAL A 34 2.49 13.95 4.76
CA VAL A 34 2.87 12.55 4.90
C VAL A 34 3.36 12.06 3.55
N ASP A 35 4.60 11.61 3.50
CA ASP A 35 5.18 11.14 2.24
C ASP A 35 4.74 9.71 1.94
N LEU A 36 4.13 9.55 0.77
CA LEU A 36 3.84 8.26 0.17
C LEU A 36 4.89 7.95 -0.88
N LYS A 37 5.54 6.81 -0.77
CA LYS A 37 6.58 6.35 -1.67
C LYS A 37 6.12 5.14 -2.46
N VAL A 38 6.54 5.09 -3.71
CA VAL A 38 6.25 3.96 -4.61
C VAL A 38 7.49 3.07 -4.71
N ASN A 39 7.30 1.78 -4.74
CA ASN A 39 8.39 0.83 -4.77
C ASN A 39 8.36 0.02 -6.08
N LYS A 40 7.74 -1.12 -6.08
CA LYS A 40 7.82 -2.12 -7.15
C LYS A 40 6.47 -2.73 -7.48
N LEU A 41 6.46 -3.44 -8.60
CA LEU A 41 5.40 -4.34 -9.03
C LEU A 41 5.91 -5.77 -8.88
N THR A 42 5.16 -6.64 -8.22
CA THR A 42 5.50 -8.06 -8.07
C THR A 42 4.35 -8.95 -8.48
N SER A 43 4.66 -10.15 -8.93
CA SER A 43 3.68 -11.18 -9.26
C SER A 43 4.15 -12.53 -8.75
N THR A 44 3.25 -13.29 -8.16
CA THR A 44 3.51 -14.68 -7.78
C THR A 44 3.58 -15.61 -8.97
N LYS A 45 2.98 -15.26 -10.11
CA LYS A 45 3.00 -16.05 -11.33
C LYS A 45 4.35 -15.98 -12.05
N THR A 46 4.93 -14.78 -12.17
CA THR A 46 6.16 -14.57 -12.94
C THR A 46 7.40 -14.48 -12.07
N GLN A 47 7.25 -14.07 -10.81
CA GLN A 47 8.31 -13.81 -9.82
C GLN A 47 9.34 -12.75 -10.27
N LEU A 48 9.05 -11.99 -11.32
CA LEU A 48 9.92 -10.92 -11.82
C LEU A 48 9.42 -9.58 -11.28
N PRO A 49 10.20 -8.87 -10.48
CA PRO A 49 9.83 -7.53 -10.03
C PRO A 49 10.07 -6.50 -11.14
N TYR A 50 9.22 -5.47 -11.20
CA TYR A 50 9.39 -4.30 -12.06
C TYR A 50 9.35 -3.03 -11.22
N GLU A 51 10.05 -2.01 -11.67
CA GLU A 51 9.96 -0.68 -11.08
C GLU A 51 8.55 -0.10 -11.30
N TYR A 52 8.06 0.67 -10.32
CA TYR A 52 6.71 1.25 -10.41
C TYR A 52 6.54 2.09 -11.68
N TYR A 53 7.48 2.97 -11.97
CA TYR A 53 7.42 3.83 -13.16
C TYR A 53 7.88 3.16 -14.47
N SER A 54 8.08 1.84 -14.47
CA SER A 54 8.16 1.09 -15.72
C SER A 54 6.84 1.08 -16.49
N LEU A 55 5.72 1.29 -15.80
CA LEU A 55 4.41 1.53 -16.38
C LEU A 55 4.10 3.04 -16.38
N PRO A 56 3.25 3.51 -17.30
CA PRO A 56 2.93 4.93 -17.46
C PRO A 56 1.97 5.46 -16.38
N PHE A 57 2.35 5.33 -15.11
CA PHE A 57 1.66 5.97 -13.98
C PHE A 57 1.93 7.48 -13.93
N CYS A 58 1.16 8.19 -13.10
CA CYS A 58 1.43 9.59 -12.79
C CYS A 58 2.78 9.75 -12.11
N GLN A 59 3.65 10.54 -12.68
CA GLN A 59 5.00 10.79 -12.15
C GLN A 59 5.09 12.23 -11.66
N PRO A 60 5.82 12.49 -10.56
CA PRO A 60 6.21 13.85 -10.20
C PRO A 60 7.19 14.42 -11.24
N ASP A 61 7.31 15.75 -11.30
CA ASP A 61 8.21 16.43 -12.25
C ASP A 61 9.68 16.01 -12.05
N ASN A 62 10.06 15.70 -10.82
CA ASN A 62 11.37 15.17 -10.47
C ASN A 62 11.21 13.85 -9.72
N VAL A 63 11.61 12.76 -10.37
CA VAL A 63 11.60 11.42 -9.76
C VAL A 63 12.91 11.23 -9.00
N GLU A 64 12.80 11.12 -7.68
CA GLU A 64 13.94 10.93 -6.78
C GLU A 64 13.90 9.54 -6.15
N ASN A 65 15.06 8.91 -6.03
CA ASN A 65 15.21 7.67 -5.32
C ASN A 65 15.40 7.97 -3.83
N VAL A 66 14.44 7.56 -3.01
CA VAL A 66 14.40 7.84 -1.58
C VAL A 66 14.48 6.55 -0.79
N ALA A 67 15.66 6.17 -0.34
CA ALA A 67 15.85 4.98 0.49
C ALA A 67 15.14 5.13 1.85
N GLU A 68 14.31 4.16 2.22
CA GLU A 68 13.65 4.12 3.53
C GLU A 68 14.47 3.33 4.55
N ASN A 69 14.94 2.15 4.17
CA ASN A 69 15.75 1.32 5.04
C ASN A 69 16.88 0.61 4.29
N LEU A 70 17.90 0.19 5.04
CA LEU A 70 19.08 -0.45 4.47
C LEU A 70 18.76 -1.80 3.83
N GLY A 71 17.77 -2.55 4.34
CA GLY A 71 17.42 -3.87 3.83
C GLY A 71 16.84 -3.83 2.42
N GLU A 72 16.06 -2.79 2.10
CA GLU A 72 15.49 -2.58 0.77
C GLU A 72 16.57 -2.14 -0.23
N VAL A 73 17.46 -1.26 0.19
CA VAL A 73 18.62 -0.84 -0.63
C VAL A 73 19.50 -2.04 -0.96
N LEU A 74 19.78 -2.92 0.00
CA LEU A 74 20.59 -4.12 -0.22
C LEU A 74 19.90 -5.15 -1.13
N ARG A 75 18.57 -5.18 -1.19
CA ARG A 75 17.80 -6.00 -2.13
C ARG A 75 17.75 -5.42 -3.54
N GLY A 76 18.21 -4.18 -3.72
CA GLY A 76 18.15 -3.47 -4.99
C GLY A 76 16.77 -2.88 -5.30
N ASP A 77 15.91 -2.76 -4.30
CA ASP A 77 14.61 -2.11 -4.45
C ASP A 77 14.82 -0.60 -4.69
N ARG A 78 14.08 -0.05 -5.65
CA ARG A 78 14.08 1.37 -5.96
C ARG A 78 12.81 1.99 -5.43
N ILE A 79 12.93 2.62 -4.26
CA ILE A 79 11.85 3.37 -3.66
C ILE A 79 11.93 4.80 -4.17
N MET A 80 10.85 5.27 -4.77
CA MET A 80 10.78 6.58 -5.40
C MET A 80 9.68 7.42 -4.77
N ASN A 81 9.83 8.73 -4.84
CA ASN A 81 8.80 9.67 -4.46
C ASN A 81 7.56 9.49 -5.36
N SER A 82 6.41 9.93 -4.88
CA SER A 82 5.16 9.87 -5.61
C SER A 82 4.53 11.25 -5.78
N HIS A 83 3.57 11.34 -6.70
CA HIS A 83 2.78 12.54 -6.94
C HIS A 83 1.60 12.69 -5.96
N TYR A 84 1.40 11.70 -5.07
CA TYR A 84 0.32 11.73 -4.07
C TYR A 84 0.61 12.74 -2.97
N GLU A 85 -0.36 13.61 -2.70
CA GLU A 85 -0.28 14.60 -1.64
C GLU A 85 -1.18 14.21 -0.48
N LEU A 86 -0.59 13.76 0.60
CA LEU A 86 -1.30 13.36 1.81
C LEU A 86 -0.97 14.31 2.96
N LYS A 87 -1.98 14.66 3.75
CA LYS A 87 -1.81 15.49 4.94
C LYS A 87 -2.44 14.79 6.14
N MET A 88 -1.71 14.75 7.24
CA MET A 88 -2.12 14.07 8.46
C MET A 88 -3.51 14.51 8.92
N ARG A 89 -4.43 13.55 9.06
CA ARG A 89 -5.83 13.75 9.47
C ARG A 89 -6.60 14.78 8.61
N VAL A 90 -6.27 14.88 7.33
CA VAL A 90 -7.04 15.62 6.32
C VAL A 90 -7.56 14.60 5.32
N GLU A 91 -8.87 14.48 5.26
CA GLU A 91 -9.55 13.61 4.31
C GLU A 91 -9.64 14.30 2.94
N GLU A 92 -9.48 13.52 1.90
CA GLU A 92 -9.63 13.96 0.51
C GLU A 92 -10.61 13.02 -0.18
N THR A 93 -11.50 13.58 -0.98
CA THR A 93 -12.46 12.79 -1.75
C THR A 93 -12.30 13.09 -3.22
N CYS A 94 -12.11 12.04 -4.00
CA CYS A 94 -11.96 12.11 -5.45
C CYS A 94 -10.91 13.12 -5.93
N LYS A 95 -9.76 13.14 -5.29
CA LYS A 95 -8.65 13.98 -5.71
C LYS A 95 -8.06 13.43 -7.00
N ILE A 96 -7.99 14.29 -8.01
CA ILE A 96 -7.38 13.94 -9.29
C ILE A 96 -5.86 13.94 -9.11
N LEU A 97 -5.23 12.82 -9.43
CA LEU A 97 -3.77 12.71 -9.43
C LEU A 97 -3.19 13.22 -10.74
N CYS A 98 -3.62 12.64 -11.84
CA CYS A 98 -3.30 13.10 -13.20
C CYS A 98 -4.25 12.51 -14.23
N ARG A 99 -4.18 13.06 -15.42
CA ARG A 99 -4.81 12.56 -16.62
C ARG A 99 -3.74 12.15 -17.62
N LYS A 100 -3.87 10.96 -18.20
CA LYS A 100 -2.95 10.46 -19.23
C LYS A 100 -3.74 9.94 -20.43
N GLU A 101 -3.23 10.20 -21.61
CA GLU A 101 -3.68 9.54 -22.84
C GLU A 101 -2.74 8.35 -23.07
N LEU A 102 -3.26 7.15 -22.97
CA LEU A 102 -2.49 5.92 -23.15
C LEU A 102 -2.58 5.45 -24.59
N SER A 103 -1.43 5.17 -25.18
CA SER A 103 -1.30 4.55 -26.50
C SER A 103 -1.71 3.06 -26.45
N ALA A 104 -1.91 2.46 -27.61
CA ALA A 104 -2.21 1.02 -27.70
C ALA A 104 -1.11 0.14 -27.10
N ALA A 105 0.15 0.55 -27.19
CA ALA A 105 1.28 -0.17 -26.62
C ALA A 105 1.23 -0.13 -25.08
N GLU A 106 1.03 1.05 -24.48
CA GLU A 106 0.95 1.23 -23.04
C GLU A 106 -0.26 0.51 -22.41
N MET A 107 -1.42 0.56 -23.09
CA MET A 107 -2.60 -0.21 -22.67
C MET A 107 -2.32 -1.71 -22.68
N LYS A 108 -1.62 -2.21 -23.69
CA LYS A 108 -1.21 -3.60 -23.78
C LYS A 108 -0.25 -3.98 -22.65
N GLU A 109 0.70 -3.13 -22.31
CA GLU A 109 1.61 -3.36 -21.18
C GLU A 109 0.85 -3.50 -19.86
N PHE A 110 -0.07 -2.60 -19.56
CA PHE A 110 -0.96 -2.74 -18.39
C PHE A 110 -1.74 -4.05 -18.43
N SER A 111 -2.37 -4.37 -19.58
CA SER A 111 -3.18 -5.58 -19.73
C SER A 111 -2.37 -6.85 -19.50
N VAL A 112 -1.15 -6.94 -20.02
CA VAL A 112 -0.25 -8.08 -19.79
C VAL A 112 0.13 -8.20 -18.32
N ARG A 113 0.42 -7.09 -17.62
CA ARG A 113 0.74 -7.12 -16.20
C ARG A 113 -0.47 -7.52 -15.34
N ILE A 114 -1.68 -7.09 -15.72
CA ILE A 114 -2.93 -7.51 -15.06
C ILE A 114 -3.17 -9.01 -15.27
N GLU A 115 -2.94 -9.54 -16.47
CA GLU A 115 -3.08 -10.97 -16.75
C GLU A 115 -2.08 -11.83 -15.96
N GLN A 116 -0.92 -11.26 -15.67
CA GLN A 116 0.14 -11.88 -14.88
C GLN A 116 -0.04 -11.64 -13.36
N ASP A 117 -1.16 -11.08 -12.91
CA ASP A 117 -1.50 -10.79 -11.50
C ASP A 117 -0.44 -9.95 -10.78
N TYR A 118 0.03 -8.88 -11.42
CA TYR A 118 0.94 -7.95 -10.77
C TYR A 118 0.23 -7.14 -9.69
N ARG A 119 0.90 -7.03 -8.55
CA ARG A 119 0.50 -6.20 -7.41
C ARG A 119 1.47 -5.03 -7.26
N VAL A 120 0.92 -3.90 -6.89
CA VAL A 120 1.65 -2.65 -6.66
C VAL A 120 2.03 -2.57 -5.19
N HIS A 121 3.29 -2.26 -4.89
CA HIS A 121 3.78 -2.07 -3.53
C HIS A 121 4.16 -0.62 -3.29
N TRP A 122 3.57 -0.05 -2.26
CA TRP A 122 3.86 1.29 -1.77
C TRP A 122 4.37 1.23 -0.34
N VAL A 123 5.00 2.31 0.09
CA VAL A 123 5.54 2.44 1.45
C VAL A 123 5.16 3.80 2.01
N MET A 124 4.72 3.83 3.26
CA MET A 124 4.40 5.03 4.02
C MET A 124 4.89 4.86 5.45
N ASP A 125 5.74 5.75 5.94
CA ASP A 125 6.32 5.65 7.29
C ASP A 125 6.85 4.23 7.61
N ASN A 126 7.61 3.65 6.69
CA ASN A 126 8.12 2.27 6.75
C ASN A 126 7.06 1.16 6.77
N LEU A 127 5.77 1.46 6.65
CA LEU A 127 4.73 0.45 6.50
C LEU A 127 4.47 0.14 5.03
N PRO A 128 4.40 -1.14 4.64
CA PRO A 128 3.96 -1.51 3.31
C PRO A 128 2.46 -1.29 3.16
N SER A 129 2.02 -0.98 1.94
CA SER A 129 0.60 -0.99 1.62
C SER A 129 0.03 -2.40 1.73
N ALA A 130 -1.20 -2.52 2.20
CA ALA A 130 -1.92 -3.79 2.25
C ALA A 130 -3.36 -3.63 1.76
N THR A 131 -3.88 -4.68 1.13
CA THR A 131 -5.30 -4.78 0.80
C THR A 131 -5.97 -5.68 1.82
N LYS A 132 -7.08 -5.22 2.37
CA LYS A 132 -7.87 -5.96 3.35
C LYS A 132 -8.92 -6.81 2.64
N TYR A 133 -8.97 -8.09 2.95
CA TYR A 133 -10.01 -9.02 2.53
C TYR A 133 -10.75 -9.56 3.76
N VAL A 134 -12.04 -9.76 3.63
CA VAL A 134 -12.84 -10.42 4.65
C VAL A 134 -13.22 -11.79 4.10
N ASP A 135 -12.72 -12.83 4.74
CA ASP A 135 -13.11 -14.19 4.42
C ASP A 135 -14.41 -14.54 5.16
N GLU A 136 -15.49 -14.62 4.42
CA GLU A 136 -16.83 -14.97 4.91
C GLU A 136 -17.14 -16.47 4.78
N THR A 137 -16.17 -17.31 4.43
CA THR A 137 -16.38 -18.75 4.27
C THR A 137 -16.83 -19.42 5.58
N VAL A 138 -16.51 -18.81 6.73
CA VAL A 138 -17.00 -19.23 8.04
C VAL A 138 -18.00 -18.17 8.56
N PRO A 139 -19.31 -18.34 8.36
CA PRO A 139 -20.32 -17.32 8.71
C PRO A 139 -20.33 -16.90 10.18
N SER A 140 -19.85 -17.78 11.08
CA SER A 140 -19.81 -17.52 12.53
C SER A 140 -18.62 -16.67 12.99
N LYS A 141 -17.59 -16.50 12.16
CA LYS A 141 -16.39 -15.71 12.48
C LYS A 141 -15.69 -15.23 11.20
N PRO A 142 -16.08 -14.06 10.67
CA PRO A 142 -15.37 -13.49 9.53
C PRO A 142 -13.90 -13.24 9.94
N VAL A 143 -12.98 -13.78 9.16
CA VAL A 143 -11.54 -13.59 9.37
C VAL A 143 -11.07 -12.48 8.43
N THR A 144 -10.43 -11.47 8.99
CA THR A 144 -9.77 -10.44 8.20
C THR A 144 -8.39 -10.92 7.79
N ILE A 145 -8.14 -10.93 6.50
CA ILE A 145 -6.86 -11.30 5.90
C ILE A 145 -6.27 -10.05 5.23
N TYR A 146 -5.00 -9.83 5.42
CA TYR A 146 -4.26 -8.78 4.74
C TYR A 146 -3.34 -9.37 3.69
N ASP A 147 -3.31 -8.74 2.52
CA ASP A 147 -2.43 -9.11 1.42
C ASP A 147 -1.53 -7.93 1.08
N LEU A 148 -0.22 -8.13 1.00
CA LEU A 148 0.73 -7.05 0.76
C LEU A 148 0.56 -6.45 -0.64
N GLY A 149 0.59 -5.13 -0.69
CA GLY A 149 0.32 -4.38 -1.91
C GLY A 149 -1.16 -4.42 -2.31
N PHE A 150 -1.45 -3.96 -3.49
CA PHE A 150 -2.79 -4.00 -4.08
C PHE A 150 -2.74 -4.42 -5.56
N PRO A 151 -3.78 -5.09 -6.09
CA PRO A 151 -3.80 -5.54 -7.46
C PRO A 151 -3.78 -4.35 -8.44
N LEU A 152 -2.97 -4.46 -9.48
CA LEU A 152 -2.88 -3.47 -10.55
C LEU A 152 -4.22 -3.29 -11.29
N GLY A 153 -4.97 -4.37 -11.37
CA GLY A 153 -6.25 -4.45 -12.03
C GLY A 153 -6.83 -5.85 -11.90
N PHE A 154 -7.84 -6.13 -12.67
CA PHE A 154 -8.46 -7.46 -12.70
C PHE A 154 -8.87 -7.84 -14.12
N LYS A 155 -9.05 -9.13 -14.34
CA LYS A 155 -9.58 -9.67 -15.59
C LYS A 155 -11.09 -9.76 -15.53
N GLY A 156 -11.76 -9.24 -16.54
CA GLY A 156 -13.22 -9.32 -16.63
C GLY A 156 -13.70 -10.77 -16.70
N SER A 157 -14.81 -11.02 -16.05
CA SER A 157 -15.54 -12.30 -16.11
C SER A 157 -17.04 -12.04 -16.20
N ALA A 158 -17.80 -13.08 -16.55
CA ALA A 158 -19.26 -12.99 -16.63
C ALA A 158 -19.92 -12.66 -15.27
N ASP A 159 -19.22 -12.97 -14.17
CA ASP A 159 -19.73 -12.76 -12.81
C ASP A 159 -19.57 -11.32 -12.32
N ILE A 160 -18.74 -10.51 -13.00
CA ILE A 160 -18.50 -9.12 -12.63
C ILE A 160 -19.35 -8.19 -13.52
N PRO A 161 -20.35 -7.50 -12.94
CA PRO A 161 -21.22 -6.62 -13.70
C PRO A 161 -20.44 -5.54 -14.47
N GLY A 162 -20.83 -5.30 -15.72
CA GLY A 162 -20.22 -4.26 -16.56
C GLY A 162 -18.86 -4.63 -17.16
N THR A 163 -18.41 -5.88 -17.00
CA THR A 163 -17.15 -6.38 -17.59
C THR A 163 -17.38 -7.34 -18.76
N LYS A 164 -16.36 -7.47 -19.61
CA LYS A 164 -16.31 -8.44 -20.70
C LYS A 164 -15.26 -9.51 -20.38
N GLU A 165 -15.57 -10.76 -20.64
CA GLU A 165 -14.67 -11.87 -20.43
C GLU A 165 -13.34 -11.68 -21.19
N GLY A 166 -12.23 -11.92 -20.51
CA GLY A 166 -10.89 -11.83 -21.09
C GLY A 166 -10.32 -10.43 -21.27
N VAL A 167 -11.07 -9.36 -20.99
CA VAL A 167 -10.58 -7.97 -21.05
C VAL A 167 -9.95 -7.61 -19.70
N GLY A 168 -8.79 -6.94 -19.73
CA GLY A 168 -8.16 -6.37 -18.54
C GLY A 168 -8.82 -5.03 -18.13
N TYR A 169 -9.00 -4.85 -16.84
CA TYR A 169 -9.54 -3.62 -16.24
C TYR A 169 -8.53 -3.02 -15.29
N LEU A 170 -8.18 -1.76 -15.48
CA LEU A 170 -7.18 -1.07 -14.68
C LEU A 170 -7.81 -0.48 -13.41
N ASN A 171 -7.19 -0.70 -12.26
CA ASN A 171 -7.51 -0.01 -11.03
C ASN A 171 -6.88 1.39 -11.04
N ASN A 172 -7.67 2.39 -11.37
CA ASN A 172 -7.25 3.77 -11.51
C ASN A 172 -7.81 4.70 -10.41
N HIS A 173 -8.63 4.17 -9.52
CA HIS A 173 -9.12 4.87 -8.34
C HIS A 173 -8.75 4.08 -7.09
N LEU A 174 -8.17 4.77 -6.10
CA LEU A 174 -7.65 4.15 -4.89
C LEU A 174 -8.25 4.82 -3.65
N LEU A 175 -8.91 4.04 -2.80
CA LEU A 175 -9.24 4.48 -1.45
C LEU A 175 -8.05 4.16 -0.54
N ILE A 176 -7.41 5.19 -0.02
CA ILE A 176 -6.26 5.12 0.87
C ILE A 176 -6.75 5.31 2.29
N THR A 177 -6.77 4.24 3.08
CA THR A 177 -7.14 4.29 4.51
C THR A 177 -5.89 4.24 5.35
N ILE A 178 -5.65 5.31 6.11
CA ILE A 178 -4.47 5.43 6.98
C ILE A 178 -4.94 5.37 8.43
N LYS A 179 -4.39 4.42 9.18
CA LYS A 179 -4.68 4.29 10.60
C LYS A 179 -3.63 5.00 11.42
N TYR A 180 -4.09 5.76 12.41
CA TYR A 180 -3.22 6.51 13.30
C TYR A 180 -3.54 6.24 14.77
N HIS A 181 -2.54 6.39 15.61
CA HIS A 181 -2.63 6.26 17.06
C HIS A 181 -2.14 7.53 17.73
N THR A 182 -2.81 7.93 18.80
CA THR A 182 -2.41 9.05 19.67
C THR A 182 -2.34 8.55 21.10
N ASP A 183 -1.38 9.05 21.88
CA ASP A 183 -1.18 8.68 23.28
C ASP A 183 -0.72 9.92 24.06
N GLU A 184 -0.99 9.97 25.37
CA GLU A 184 -0.57 11.08 26.24
C GLU A 184 0.96 11.18 26.40
N SER A 185 1.70 10.12 26.05
CA SER A 185 3.16 10.05 26.18
C SER A 185 3.93 10.75 25.06
N PHE A 186 3.26 11.23 24.00
CA PHE A 186 3.88 11.94 22.88
C PHE A 186 2.93 12.97 22.26
N GLU A 187 3.49 13.98 21.63
CA GLU A 187 2.72 14.98 20.91
C GLU A 187 2.41 14.51 19.48
N GLY A 188 1.22 14.87 18.97
CA GLY A 188 0.83 14.51 17.61
C GLY A 188 0.20 13.11 17.47
N ALA A 189 0.43 12.47 16.34
CA ALA A 189 -0.08 11.14 16.04
C ALA A 189 0.97 10.33 15.26
N ARG A 190 0.96 9.02 15.43
CA ARG A 190 1.85 8.07 14.75
C ARG A 190 1.06 7.19 13.79
N ILE A 191 1.59 6.91 12.62
CA ILE A 191 0.96 6.05 11.63
C ILE A 191 1.15 4.59 12.04
N VAL A 192 0.04 3.84 12.12
CA VAL A 192 0.02 2.45 12.59
C VAL A 192 -0.63 1.49 11.62
N GLY A 193 -1.16 1.97 10.49
CA GLY A 193 -1.70 1.11 9.43
C GLY A 193 -1.82 1.86 8.11
N PHE A 194 -1.66 1.12 7.01
CA PHE A 194 -1.71 1.66 5.66
C PHE A 194 -2.42 0.66 4.74
N GLU A 195 -3.69 0.91 4.49
CA GLU A 195 -4.56 0.04 3.71
C GLU A 195 -4.96 0.73 2.40
N ILE A 196 -5.06 -0.06 1.32
CA ILE A 196 -5.47 0.42 0.01
C ILE A 196 -6.56 -0.48 -0.54
N GLU A 197 -7.68 0.13 -0.91
CA GLU A 197 -8.77 -0.52 -1.60
C GLU A 197 -8.81 0.02 -3.05
N PRO A 198 -8.38 -0.78 -4.03
CA PRO A 198 -8.35 -0.37 -5.41
C PRO A 198 -9.69 -0.61 -6.10
N SER A 199 -10.07 0.31 -6.99
CA SER A 199 -11.24 0.17 -7.84
C SER A 199 -10.97 0.66 -9.26
N SER A 200 -11.72 0.11 -10.20
CA SER A 200 -11.64 0.47 -11.62
C SER A 200 -12.83 1.35 -11.96
N ILE A 201 -12.56 2.59 -12.36
CA ILE A 201 -13.61 3.57 -12.67
C ILE A 201 -13.32 4.25 -14.01
N LYS A 202 -14.23 4.12 -14.96
CA LYS A 202 -14.22 4.94 -16.16
C LYS A 202 -14.76 6.33 -15.82
N HIS A 203 -13.85 7.25 -15.53
CA HIS A 203 -14.23 8.62 -15.19
C HIS A 203 -14.89 9.35 -16.34
N SER A 204 -15.85 10.19 -16.00
CA SER A 204 -16.50 11.11 -16.94
C SER A 204 -16.55 12.52 -16.35
N TYR A 205 -16.39 13.51 -17.20
CA TYR A 205 -16.46 14.92 -16.84
C TYR A 205 -17.15 15.71 -17.96
N SER A 206 -17.69 16.87 -17.63
CA SER A 206 -18.36 17.76 -18.59
C SER A 206 -17.50 18.98 -18.91
N GLY A 207 -17.38 19.32 -20.16
CA GLY A 207 -16.61 20.50 -20.66
C GLY A 207 -15.15 20.17 -20.97
N ALA A 208 -14.35 21.24 -21.15
CA ALA A 208 -12.92 21.10 -21.41
C ALA A 208 -12.15 20.76 -20.12
N TRP A 209 -11.13 19.89 -20.25
CA TRP A 209 -10.26 19.57 -19.14
C TRP A 209 -9.51 20.80 -18.62
N LYS A 210 -9.57 21.02 -17.31
CA LYS A 210 -8.79 22.06 -16.63
C LYS A 210 -8.03 21.41 -15.50
N ASN A 211 -6.70 21.49 -15.54
CA ASN A 211 -5.86 20.95 -14.47
C ASN A 211 -6.25 21.56 -13.12
N GLY A 212 -6.60 20.73 -12.16
CA GLY A 212 -6.97 21.13 -10.80
C GLY A 212 -8.44 21.49 -10.56
N ASP A 213 -9.20 21.90 -11.58
CA ASP A 213 -10.58 22.40 -11.43
C ASP A 213 -11.66 21.52 -12.09
N THR A 214 -11.28 20.41 -12.72
CA THR A 214 -12.24 19.53 -13.39
C THR A 214 -13.00 18.72 -12.34
N GLN A 215 -14.32 18.86 -12.32
CA GLN A 215 -15.19 18.01 -11.51
C GLN A 215 -15.55 16.74 -12.28
N LEU A 216 -15.28 15.60 -11.65
CA LEU A 216 -15.62 14.29 -12.21
C LEU A 216 -17.06 13.93 -11.81
N ALA A 217 -17.88 13.58 -12.78
CA ALA A 217 -19.26 13.17 -12.55
C ALA A 217 -19.38 11.80 -11.88
N THR A 218 -18.31 11.00 -11.92
CA THR A 218 -18.21 9.64 -11.37
C THR A 218 -17.66 9.60 -9.95
N CYS A 219 -17.36 10.73 -9.35
CA CYS A 219 -16.90 10.84 -7.97
C CYS A 219 -18.04 11.17 -7.04
N GLY A 220 -18.09 10.54 -5.87
CA GLY A 220 -19.10 10.77 -4.84
C GLY A 220 -20.10 9.65 -4.63
N GLY A 221 -19.82 8.44 -5.10
CA GLY A 221 -20.46 7.20 -4.62
C GLY A 221 -21.91 6.94 -5.04
N SER A 222 -22.54 7.80 -5.85
CA SER A 222 -23.98 7.66 -6.18
C SER A 222 -24.25 7.13 -7.60
N ALA A 223 -23.28 7.05 -8.46
CA ALA A 223 -23.45 6.53 -9.81
C ALA A 223 -22.80 5.14 -9.94
N PRO A 224 -23.46 4.17 -10.60
CA PRO A 224 -22.82 2.90 -10.91
C PRO A 224 -21.61 3.18 -11.80
N SER A 225 -20.41 3.01 -11.25
CA SER A 225 -19.18 3.20 -11.98
C SER A 225 -18.96 2.03 -12.95
N THR A 226 -18.85 2.32 -14.24
CA THR A 226 -18.41 1.31 -15.20
C THR A 226 -16.89 1.13 -15.06
N PRO A 227 -16.39 -0.12 -14.98
CA PRO A 227 -14.95 -0.36 -14.92
C PRO A 227 -14.21 0.15 -16.16
N LEU A 228 -12.96 0.58 -15.97
CA LEU A 228 -12.09 1.09 -17.04
C LEU A 228 -11.46 -0.08 -17.81
N ALA A 229 -12.00 -0.39 -18.98
CA ALA A 229 -11.47 -1.41 -19.86
C ALA A 229 -10.21 -0.95 -20.61
N LEU A 230 -9.24 -1.84 -20.75
CA LEU A 230 -8.01 -1.64 -21.52
C LEU A 230 -8.10 -2.22 -22.95
N ASP A 231 -9.30 -2.15 -23.56
CA ASP A 231 -9.54 -2.73 -24.89
C ASP A 231 -9.23 -1.77 -26.04
N LYS A 232 -9.15 -0.46 -25.78
CA LYS A 232 -8.89 0.57 -26.78
C LYS A 232 -8.04 1.69 -26.20
N PRO A 233 -7.10 2.26 -27.01
CA PRO A 233 -6.37 3.45 -26.62
C PRO A 233 -7.32 4.56 -26.19
N GLY A 234 -6.95 5.30 -25.18
CA GLY A 234 -7.79 6.36 -24.67
C GLY A 234 -7.27 7.03 -23.42
N GLU A 235 -8.12 7.87 -22.89
CA GLU A 235 -7.83 8.66 -21.71
C GLU A 235 -8.03 7.84 -20.43
N VAL A 236 -7.08 7.97 -19.52
CA VAL A 236 -7.14 7.44 -18.16
C VAL A 236 -6.95 8.58 -17.18
N VAL A 237 -7.91 8.75 -16.28
CA VAL A 237 -7.81 9.67 -15.15
C VAL A 237 -7.54 8.86 -13.91
N PHE A 238 -6.42 9.14 -13.22
CA PHE A 238 -6.08 8.54 -11.95
C PHE A 238 -6.58 9.43 -10.82
N THR A 239 -7.29 8.82 -9.87
CA THR A 239 -7.90 9.51 -8.73
C THR A 239 -7.67 8.75 -7.44
N TYR A 240 -7.81 9.44 -6.31
CA TYR A 240 -7.73 8.80 -5.01
C TYR A 240 -8.59 9.50 -3.96
N ASP A 241 -9.02 8.71 -2.98
CA ASP A 241 -9.64 9.15 -1.75
C ASP A 241 -8.67 8.91 -0.59
N VAL A 242 -8.72 9.77 0.42
CA VAL A 242 -7.91 9.61 1.65
C VAL A 242 -8.84 9.61 2.85
N LYS A 243 -8.77 8.54 3.62
CA LYS A 243 -9.51 8.37 4.86
C LYS A 243 -8.56 8.15 6.02
N TRP A 244 -8.85 8.77 7.16
CA TRP A 244 -8.08 8.64 8.38
C TRP A 244 -8.91 7.95 9.46
N GLU A 245 -8.39 6.86 10.02
CA GLU A 245 -9.05 6.11 11.08
C GLU A 245 -8.19 6.04 12.34
N TYR A 246 -8.80 6.32 13.48
CA TYR A 246 -8.13 6.08 14.76
C TYR A 246 -7.99 4.58 15.02
N SER A 247 -6.87 4.18 15.62
CA SER A 247 -6.59 2.79 15.95
C SER A 247 -5.99 2.68 17.36
N GLU A 248 -6.42 1.66 18.11
CA GLU A 248 -5.86 1.30 19.42
C GLU A 248 -4.47 0.63 19.31
N VAL A 249 -4.07 0.24 18.09
CA VAL A 249 -2.78 -0.42 17.85
C VAL A 249 -1.65 0.57 18.12
N LYS A 250 -0.75 0.19 19.02
CA LYS A 250 0.45 0.99 19.32
C LYS A 250 1.48 0.89 18.21
N TRP A 251 2.29 1.94 18.05
CA TRP A 251 3.31 2.00 17.00
C TRP A 251 4.28 0.80 17.02
N ALA A 252 4.66 0.31 18.21
CA ALA A 252 5.53 -0.85 18.36
C ALA A 252 4.92 -2.17 17.84
N SER A 253 3.59 -2.30 17.86
CA SER A 253 2.84 -3.49 17.42
C SER A 253 2.21 -3.35 16.04
N ARG A 254 2.50 -2.27 15.32
CA ARG A 254 1.86 -2.00 14.01
C ARG A 254 2.17 -3.06 12.95
N TRP A 255 3.29 -3.75 13.06
CA TRP A 255 3.68 -4.83 12.17
C TRP A 255 2.94 -6.14 12.42
N ASP A 256 2.40 -6.34 13.63
CA ASP A 256 1.70 -7.57 14.00
C ASP A 256 0.47 -7.81 13.12
N THR A 257 -0.18 -6.73 12.67
CA THR A 257 -1.31 -6.79 11.74
C THR A 257 -0.92 -7.44 10.41
N TYR A 258 0.30 -7.18 9.93
CA TYR A 258 0.82 -7.74 8.68
C TYR A 258 1.33 -9.18 8.85
N LEU A 259 1.64 -9.62 10.07
CA LEU A 259 2.04 -11.00 10.37
C LEU A 259 0.86 -11.97 10.42
N LEU A 260 -0.38 -11.45 10.53
CA LEU A 260 -1.62 -12.23 10.41
C LEU A 260 -1.94 -12.63 8.96
N ILE A 261 -1.01 -12.39 8.02
CA ILE A 261 -1.08 -12.90 6.65
C ILE A 261 -1.02 -14.41 6.73
N GLY A 262 -2.15 -15.05 6.41
CA GLY A 262 -2.38 -16.44 6.63
C GLY A 262 -1.50 -17.38 5.79
N ASP A 263 -0.31 -17.63 6.26
CA ASP A 263 0.55 -18.68 5.71
C ASP A 263 0.95 -19.68 6.81
N GLU A 264 -0.05 -20.33 7.41
CA GLU A 264 0.17 -21.42 8.38
C GLU A 264 0.95 -22.59 7.76
N GLN A 265 0.92 -22.75 6.44
CA GLN A 265 1.57 -23.87 5.75
C GLN A 265 3.10 -23.74 5.71
N ILE A 266 3.64 -22.53 5.59
CA ILE A 266 5.11 -22.31 5.55
C ILE A 266 5.76 -22.71 6.89
N HIS A 267 5.12 -22.44 7.99
CA HIS A 267 5.66 -22.79 9.32
C HIS A 267 5.71 -24.30 9.54
N TRP A 268 4.72 -25.05 9.09
CA TRP A 268 4.73 -26.52 9.20
C TRP A 268 5.87 -27.15 8.41
N PHE A 269 6.09 -26.74 7.18
CA PHE A 269 7.21 -27.24 6.35
C PHE A 269 8.56 -26.88 6.98
N SER A 270 8.73 -25.70 7.54
CA SER A 270 9.95 -25.28 8.19
C SER A 270 10.24 -26.10 9.45
N ILE A 271 9.22 -26.36 10.28
CA ILE A 271 9.33 -27.17 11.49
C ILE A 271 9.64 -28.62 11.15
N VAL A 272 8.93 -29.23 10.19
CA VAL A 272 9.17 -30.61 9.75
C VAL A 272 10.55 -30.75 9.14
N ASN A 273 11.00 -29.79 8.33
CA ASN A 273 12.33 -29.82 7.72
C ASN A 273 13.45 -29.72 8.79
N SER A 274 13.28 -28.84 9.77
CA SER A 274 14.22 -28.74 10.91
C SER A 274 14.24 -30.01 11.74
N LEU A 275 13.08 -30.61 12.00
CA LEU A 275 12.98 -31.87 12.73
C LEU A 275 13.65 -33.03 11.97
N MET A 276 13.47 -33.10 10.67
CA MET A 276 14.10 -34.10 9.81
C MET A 276 15.61 -33.97 9.83
N ILE A 277 16.14 -32.75 9.73
CA ILE A 277 17.60 -32.50 9.80
C ILE A 277 18.16 -32.98 11.15
N VAL A 278 17.50 -32.69 12.27
CA VAL A 278 17.92 -33.09 13.62
C VAL A 278 17.86 -34.60 13.80
N LEU A 279 16.93 -35.31 13.16
CA LEU A 279 16.78 -36.77 13.27
C LEU A 279 17.78 -37.54 12.41
N PHE A 280 18.30 -36.93 11.33
CA PHE A 280 19.23 -37.56 10.38
C PHE A 280 20.71 -37.16 10.60
N LEU A 281 21.02 -36.20 11.47
CA LEU A 281 22.33 -35.84 11.96
C LEU A 281 22.66 -36.55 13.26
#